data_8c5489db6347ec20dedd47cd5ddc6cf2
#
_entry.id   8c5489db6347ec20dedd47cd5ddc6cf2
#
_cell.length_a   1.000
_cell.length_b   1.000
_cell.length_c   1.000
_cell.angle_alpha   90.00
_cell.angle_beta   90.00
_cell.angle_gamma   90.00
#
_symmetry.space_group_name_H-M   'P 1'
#
loop_
_entity.id
_entity.type
_entity.pdbx_description
1 polymer ?
#
loop_
_entity_poly.entity_id
_entity_poly.type
_entity_poly.pdbx_seq_one_letter_code
_entity_poly.pdbx_strand_id
1 'polypeptide(L)'
;MASVRKRRNKYFSRVVWREEDGSQSEKQIPLQTDKKSIAVIRNNEVTKVEDTLRSGENWSFSWMNQDGKVKLVKVSIKDAYEEYRNVQNINGVRHSILVRVDNSMKALYKVFGKSYPISSLTYSHIVQFKEVWHKKHAPSTININLSKIRAFHNWCVRRDYAKKKIEFVLVKEDVKPIAYLTEDQFRDIMNCDVIDVHFRKAFLFYYMSGCRKAEPFNATLSGNWLTIDSSTSKGHNNRDVQLTPIMKEIVEEMKNRYQKMIDDFNQKPRHIINRYGKEFKKACRSVGIKGKTLHNLRDTYAVRRWAITGDIKMVSDEIGHSSVVMTEKYAKCKLPRLQDDFPSLRERIALRLIPPTEDSYFTNLLPNV
;
A
#
# COMPACT_ATOMS: atom_id res chain seq x y z
N MET A 1 6.44 16.75 42.77
CA MET A 1 6.45 16.33 41.34
C MET A 1 6.76 17.50 40.44
N ALA A 2 7.66 17.31 39.50
CA ALA A 2 8.00 18.31 38.50
C ALA A 2 6.78 18.67 37.66
N SER A 3 6.54 19.94 37.45
CA SER A 3 5.37 20.45 36.71
C SER A 3 5.77 21.22 35.45
N VAL A 4 5.02 21.00 34.35
CA VAL A 4 5.28 21.70 33.09
C VAL A 4 4.70 23.12 33.12
N ARG A 5 5.50 24.12 32.79
CA ARG A 5 5.12 25.52 32.67
C ARG A 5 5.51 26.06 31.29
N LYS A 6 4.68 26.95 30.73
CA LYS A 6 4.96 27.64 29.45
C LYS A 6 5.27 29.11 29.71
N ARG A 7 6.40 29.59 29.18
CA ARG A 7 6.81 31.02 29.28
C ARG A 7 7.44 31.44 27.96
N ARG A 8 7.01 32.57 27.38
CA ARG A 8 7.52 33.14 26.11
C ARG A 8 7.63 32.06 25.00
N ASN A 9 6.56 31.29 24.81
CA ASN A 9 6.42 30.26 23.80
C ASN A 9 7.35 29.02 23.96
N LYS A 10 8.04 28.86 25.10
CA LYS A 10 8.88 27.70 25.44
C LYS A 10 8.38 27.02 26.72
N TYR A 11 8.60 25.72 26.81
CA TYR A 11 8.23 24.94 27.99
C TYR A 11 9.42 24.75 28.94
N PHE A 12 9.09 24.74 30.24
CA PHE A 12 10.00 24.51 31.34
C PHE A 12 9.41 23.49 32.28
N SER A 13 10.26 22.67 32.90
CA SER A 13 9.93 21.84 34.05
C SER A 13 10.26 22.62 35.31
N ARG A 14 9.30 22.68 36.23
CA ARG A 14 9.48 23.33 37.54
C ARG A 14 9.48 22.26 38.60
N VAL A 15 10.63 22.12 39.29
CA VAL A 15 10.83 21.27 40.48
C VAL A 15 10.82 22.19 41.69
N VAL A 16 9.96 21.88 42.66
CA VAL A 16 9.81 22.69 43.91
C VAL A 16 9.98 21.77 45.11
N TRP A 17 10.71 22.24 46.10
CA TRP A 17 10.84 21.53 47.37
C TRP A 17 10.94 22.50 48.56
N ARG A 18 10.87 22.00 49.78
CA ARG A 18 11.11 22.75 50.98
C ARG A 18 12.45 22.35 51.57
N GLU A 19 13.24 23.33 51.93
CA GLU A 19 14.50 23.14 52.65
C GLU A 19 14.22 22.81 54.10
N GLU A 20 15.26 22.35 54.86
CA GLU A 20 15.14 22.03 56.26
C GLU A 20 14.74 23.24 57.13
N ASP A 21 15.08 24.45 56.71
CA ASP A 21 14.69 25.71 57.36
C ASP A 21 13.26 26.16 57.10
N GLY A 22 12.49 25.37 56.33
CA GLY A 22 11.11 25.67 55.95
C GLY A 22 10.96 26.59 54.72
N SER A 23 12.04 27.13 54.20
CA SER A 23 12.03 27.94 52.97
C SER A 23 11.68 27.10 51.75
N GLN A 24 11.09 27.73 50.73
CA GLN A 24 10.73 27.07 49.49
C GLN A 24 11.81 27.34 48.42
N SER A 25 12.44 26.28 47.94
CA SER A 25 13.37 26.30 46.81
C SER A 25 12.72 25.80 45.54
N GLU A 26 13.15 26.36 44.42
CA GLU A 26 12.71 25.87 43.08
C GLU A 26 13.88 25.83 42.09
N LYS A 27 13.81 24.84 41.20
CA LYS A 27 14.70 24.75 40.04
C LYS A 27 13.88 24.70 38.77
N GLN A 28 14.18 25.59 37.81
CA GLN A 28 13.54 25.63 36.52
C GLN A 28 14.47 25.03 35.47
N ILE A 29 13.99 23.99 34.77
CA ILE A 29 14.76 23.28 33.76
C ILE A 29 14.13 23.53 32.41
N PRO A 30 14.85 24.17 31.46
CA PRO A 30 14.32 24.43 30.12
C PRO A 30 14.14 23.10 29.39
N LEU A 31 12.91 22.85 28.90
CA LEU A 31 12.58 21.65 28.14
C LEU A 31 12.91 21.77 26.64
N GLN A 32 13.48 22.90 26.23
CA GLN A 32 14.01 23.15 24.87
C GLN A 32 13.02 22.80 23.74
N THR A 33 11.71 23.04 23.94
CA THR A 33 10.67 22.74 22.96
C THR A 33 9.51 23.75 23.09
N ASP A 34 8.82 23.98 21.99
CA ASP A 34 7.57 24.74 21.88
C ASP A 34 6.33 23.81 21.78
N LYS A 35 6.54 22.48 21.71
CA LYS A 35 5.50 21.47 21.57
C LYS A 35 5.15 20.83 22.92
N LYS A 36 3.87 20.91 23.30
CA LYS A 36 3.37 20.38 24.58
C LYS A 36 3.63 18.86 24.75
N SER A 37 3.45 18.08 23.69
CA SER A 37 3.69 16.62 23.72
C SER A 37 5.14 16.27 24.09
N ILE A 38 6.10 16.98 23.49
CA ILE A 38 7.53 16.78 23.78
C ILE A 38 7.87 17.29 25.18
N ALA A 39 7.27 18.40 25.59
CA ALA A 39 7.45 18.94 26.93
C ALA A 39 7.02 17.95 28.01
N VAL A 40 5.90 17.25 27.82
CA VAL A 40 5.42 16.21 28.76
C VAL A 40 6.42 15.05 28.84
N ILE A 41 6.92 14.56 27.72
CA ILE A 41 7.90 13.47 27.69
C ILE A 41 9.18 13.88 28.45
N ARG A 42 9.75 15.06 28.13
CA ARG A 42 10.95 15.56 28.80
C ARG A 42 10.73 15.85 30.28
N ASN A 43 9.53 16.33 30.65
CA ASN A 43 9.17 16.52 32.05
C ASN A 43 9.14 15.20 32.83
N ASN A 44 8.69 14.12 32.22
CA ASN A 44 8.73 12.79 32.84
C ASN A 44 10.17 12.32 33.12
N GLU A 45 11.13 12.67 32.25
CA GLU A 45 12.55 12.41 32.51
C GLU A 45 13.07 13.27 33.67
N VAL A 46 12.66 14.55 33.77
CA VAL A 46 13.00 15.41 34.93
C VAL A 46 12.41 14.83 36.21
N THR A 47 11.17 14.33 36.17
CA THR A 47 10.54 13.74 37.37
C THR A 47 11.28 12.50 37.87
N LYS A 48 11.88 11.70 37.00
CA LYS A 48 12.66 10.50 37.38
C LYS A 48 13.94 10.83 38.16
N VAL A 49 14.49 12.02 37.98
CA VAL A 49 15.71 12.48 38.64
C VAL A 49 15.45 13.65 39.60
N GLU A 50 14.18 13.83 39.99
CA GLU A 50 13.76 14.95 40.83
C GLU A 50 14.49 14.99 42.14
N ASP A 51 14.74 13.83 42.79
CA ASP A 51 15.44 13.75 44.08
C ASP A 51 16.92 14.16 43.97
N THR A 52 17.59 13.79 42.87
CA THR A 52 18.96 14.23 42.54
C THR A 52 19.03 15.73 42.33
N LEU A 53 17.98 16.32 41.69
CA LEU A 53 17.93 17.77 41.50
C LEU A 53 17.67 18.53 42.79
N ARG A 54 16.92 17.96 43.73
CA ARG A 54 16.65 18.52 45.06
C ARG A 54 17.89 18.50 45.96
N SER A 55 18.76 17.47 45.84
CA SER A 55 20.03 17.41 46.56
C SER A 55 21.07 18.41 46.06
N GLY A 56 20.74 19.25 45.09
CA GLY A 56 21.65 20.27 44.56
C GLY A 56 22.62 19.77 43.50
N GLU A 57 22.59 18.49 43.17
CA GLU A 57 23.44 17.91 42.13
C GLU A 57 23.06 18.43 40.75
N ASN A 58 24.07 18.61 39.88
CA ASN A 58 23.86 18.99 38.52
C ASN A 58 23.60 17.78 37.65
N TRP A 59 22.39 17.71 37.07
CA TRP A 59 21.99 16.66 36.11
C TRP A 59 22.01 17.18 34.70
N SER A 60 22.63 16.44 33.78
CA SER A 60 22.62 16.77 32.34
C SER A 60 21.58 15.94 31.60
N PHE A 61 20.57 16.59 31.02
CA PHE A 61 19.54 15.91 30.26
C PHE A 61 19.99 15.72 28.82
N SER A 62 19.47 14.69 28.18
CA SER A 62 19.82 14.29 26.80
C SER A 62 19.55 15.39 25.74
N TRP A 63 18.64 16.31 26.03
CA TRP A 63 18.30 17.44 25.14
C TRP A 63 19.07 18.73 25.41
N MET A 64 19.91 18.75 26.42
CA MET A 64 20.72 19.93 26.79
C MET A 64 22.20 19.65 26.54
N ASN A 65 22.91 20.62 25.96
CA ASN A 65 24.36 20.66 25.96
C ASN A 65 24.87 21.77 26.90
N GLN A 66 26.18 21.88 27.08
CA GLN A 66 26.79 22.87 28.00
C GLN A 66 26.41 24.31 27.66
N ASP A 67 26.05 24.60 26.38
CA ASP A 67 25.64 25.92 25.91
C ASP A 67 24.11 26.12 25.91
N GLY A 68 23.33 25.20 26.47
CA GLY A 68 21.86 25.26 26.48
C GLY A 68 21.20 25.10 25.12
N LYS A 69 21.94 24.71 24.08
CA LYS A 69 21.41 24.41 22.74
C LYS A 69 20.85 22.98 22.68
N VAL A 70 19.76 22.80 21.93
CA VAL A 70 19.19 21.47 21.72
C VAL A 70 20.22 20.56 21.08
N LYS A 71 20.68 19.54 21.81
CA LYS A 71 21.53 18.50 21.25
C LYS A 71 20.63 17.46 20.64
N LEU A 72 20.71 17.26 19.33
CA LEU A 72 20.10 16.09 18.71
C LEU A 72 20.80 14.85 19.24
N VAL A 73 20.02 13.98 19.86
CA VAL A 73 20.52 12.64 20.22
C VAL A 73 21.01 12.01 18.92
N LYS A 74 22.26 11.57 18.87
CA LYS A 74 22.80 10.83 17.73
C LYS A 74 22.22 9.41 17.73
N VAL A 75 20.94 9.31 17.34
CA VAL A 75 20.25 8.04 17.19
C VAL A 75 20.63 7.44 15.84
N SER A 76 21.01 6.17 15.83
CA SER A 76 21.29 5.47 14.58
C SER A 76 20.01 5.23 13.78
N ILE A 77 20.12 5.06 12.46
CA ILE A 77 18.97 4.69 11.63
C ILE A 77 18.33 3.39 12.15
N LYS A 78 19.13 2.44 12.63
CA LYS A 78 18.66 1.16 13.17
C LYS A 78 17.80 1.37 14.40
N ASP A 79 18.31 2.09 15.42
CA ASP A 79 17.62 2.24 16.70
C ASP A 79 16.31 3.05 16.52
N ALA A 80 16.38 4.14 15.74
CA ALA A 80 15.17 4.90 15.38
C ALA A 80 14.14 4.05 14.64
N TYR A 81 14.60 3.14 13.78
CA TYR A 81 13.70 2.28 13.02
C TYR A 81 13.05 1.20 13.89
N GLU A 82 13.78 0.60 14.83
CA GLU A 82 13.23 -0.38 15.77
C GLU A 82 12.09 0.24 16.60
N GLU A 83 12.28 1.47 17.08
CA GLU A 83 11.22 2.20 17.78
C GLU A 83 10.04 2.52 16.86
N TYR A 84 10.31 3.04 15.66
CA TYR A 84 9.26 3.31 14.66
C TYR A 84 8.43 2.07 14.36
N ARG A 85 9.09 0.93 14.14
CA ARG A 85 8.43 -0.34 13.84
C ARG A 85 7.53 -0.81 14.97
N ASN A 86 7.99 -0.67 16.23
CA ASN A 86 7.19 -1.00 17.41
C ASN A 86 5.94 -0.11 17.49
N VAL A 87 6.08 1.20 17.31
CA VAL A 87 4.95 2.14 17.28
C VAL A 87 3.96 1.79 16.16
N GLN A 88 4.44 1.46 14.96
CA GLN A 88 3.55 1.05 13.87
C GLN A 88 2.81 -0.27 14.17
N ASN A 89 3.45 -1.19 14.86
CA ASN A 89 2.83 -2.45 15.29
C ASN A 89 1.72 -2.20 16.33
N ILE A 90 1.98 -1.35 17.33
CA ILE A 90 0.99 -0.93 18.34
C ILE A 90 -0.21 -0.23 17.67
N ASN A 91 0.04 0.58 16.64
CA ASN A 91 -1.02 1.25 15.85
C ASN A 91 -1.79 0.30 14.93
N GLY A 92 -1.58 -1.01 14.99
CA GLY A 92 -2.32 -1.99 14.22
C GLY A 92 -1.99 -1.99 12.72
N VAL A 93 -0.83 -1.46 12.32
CA VAL A 93 -0.42 -1.48 10.91
C VAL A 93 -0.24 -2.92 10.42
N ARG A 94 -0.91 -3.27 9.32
CA ARG A 94 -0.90 -4.64 8.75
C ARG A 94 0.53 -5.16 8.57
N HIS A 95 0.77 -6.38 8.98
CA HIS A 95 2.09 -7.05 8.87
C HIS A 95 2.71 -6.95 7.47
N SER A 96 1.91 -7.07 6.40
CA SER A 96 2.41 -6.93 5.02
C SER A 96 2.96 -5.54 4.68
N ILE A 97 2.48 -4.50 5.35
CA ILE A 97 3.00 -3.13 5.22
C ILE A 97 4.31 -3.02 5.99
N LEU A 98 4.38 -3.57 7.20
CA LEU A 98 5.60 -3.60 8.01
C LEU A 98 6.74 -4.31 7.26
N VAL A 99 6.48 -5.47 6.65
CA VAL A 99 7.47 -6.18 5.82
C VAL A 99 7.98 -5.31 4.66
N ARG A 100 7.12 -4.50 4.03
CA ARG A 100 7.57 -3.57 2.98
C ARG A 100 8.46 -2.47 3.54
N VAL A 101 8.13 -1.93 4.71
CA VAL A 101 8.98 -0.94 5.39
C VAL A 101 10.31 -1.57 5.77
N ASP A 102 10.31 -2.80 6.36
CA ASP A 102 11.53 -3.56 6.67
C ASP A 102 12.44 -3.68 5.44
N ASN A 103 11.87 -4.01 4.27
CA ASN A 103 12.64 -4.11 3.02
C ASN A 103 13.20 -2.77 2.56
N SER A 104 12.45 -1.68 2.73
CA SER A 104 12.92 -0.33 2.38
C SER A 104 14.03 0.13 3.32
N MET A 105 13.97 -0.23 4.61
CA MET A 105 15.03 0.06 5.57
C MET A 105 16.29 -0.78 5.29
N LYS A 106 16.14 -2.06 4.92
CA LYS A 106 17.26 -2.87 4.43
C LYS A 106 17.93 -2.25 3.20
N ALA A 107 17.14 -1.64 2.31
CA ALA A 107 17.65 -0.90 1.17
C ALA A 107 18.48 0.33 1.61
N LEU A 108 18.00 1.09 2.58
CA LEU A 108 18.70 2.25 3.14
C LEU A 108 20.00 1.83 3.85
N TYR A 109 19.97 0.74 4.62
CA TYR A 109 21.15 0.20 5.31
C TYR A 109 22.25 -0.26 4.36
N LYS A 110 21.89 -0.75 3.16
CA LYS A 110 22.90 -1.14 2.14
C LYS A 110 23.68 0.06 1.60
N VAL A 111 23.12 1.27 1.68
CA VAL A 111 23.78 2.47 1.17
C VAL A 111 24.56 3.20 2.27
N PHE A 112 23.98 3.33 3.47
CA PHE A 112 24.57 4.17 4.52
C PHE A 112 25.03 3.40 5.76
N GLY A 113 24.67 2.13 5.89
CA GLY A 113 24.91 1.35 7.10
C GLY A 113 23.82 1.55 8.17
N LYS A 114 23.76 0.61 9.10
CA LYS A 114 22.76 0.61 10.18
C LYS A 114 23.04 1.66 11.24
N SER A 115 24.32 1.90 11.53
CA SER A 115 24.78 2.82 12.58
C SER A 115 24.84 4.27 12.14
N TYR A 116 24.45 4.58 10.86
CA TYR A 116 24.46 5.95 10.37
C TYR A 116 23.50 6.82 11.18
N PRO A 117 23.92 8.02 11.67
CA PRO A 117 23.05 8.89 12.45
C PRO A 117 21.90 9.44 11.63
N ILE A 118 20.65 9.25 12.05
CA ILE A 118 19.47 9.76 11.32
C ILE A 118 19.47 11.29 11.21
N SER A 119 20.04 11.98 12.20
CA SER A 119 20.18 13.45 12.19
C SER A 119 21.10 13.98 11.10
N SER A 120 21.99 13.15 10.56
CA SER A 120 22.92 13.50 9.49
C SER A 120 22.36 13.24 8.09
N LEU A 121 21.18 12.63 7.98
CA LEU A 121 20.56 12.40 6.68
C LEU A 121 20.14 13.73 6.06
N THR A 122 20.51 13.93 4.79
CA THR A 122 20.24 15.15 4.01
C THR A 122 19.65 14.82 2.64
N TYR A 123 19.23 15.84 1.91
CA TYR A 123 18.75 15.67 0.52
C TYR A 123 19.82 15.00 -0.39
N SER A 124 21.10 15.35 -0.24
CA SER A 124 22.18 14.72 -1.02
C SER A 124 22.27 13.22 -0.79
N HIS A 125 22.02 12.74 0.42
CA HIS A 125 21.96 11.30 0.71
C HIS A 125 20.77 10.62 0.01
N ILE A 126 19.63 11.33 -0.13
CA ILE A 126 18.49 10.80 -0.90
C ILE A 126 18.82 10.71 -2.39
N VAL A 127 19.58 11.68 -2.93
CA VAL A 127 20.09 11.63 -4.31
C VAL A 127 21.05 10.44 -4.47
N GLN A 128 22.02 10.29 -3.58
CA GLN A 128 22.95 9.14 -3.59
C GLN A 128 22.23 7.79 -3.52
N PHE A 129 21.20 7.69 -2.68
CA PHE A 129 20.36 6.48 -2.62
C PHE A 129 19.72 6.18 -3.99
N LYS A 130 19.17 7.19 -4.68
CA LYS A 130 18.60 7.03 -6.02
C LYS A 130 19.64 6.57 -7.04
N GLU A 131 20.81 7.17 -7.04
CA GLU A 131 21.91 6.82 -7.96
C GLU A 131 22.35 5.36 -7.80
N VAL A 132 22.56 4.92 -6.55
CA VAL A 132 22.95 3.53 -6.27
C VAL A 132 21.86 2.54 -6.70
N TRP A 133 20.60 2.88 -6.46
CA TRP A 133 19.48 1.97 -6.74
C TRP A 133 19.05 1.98 -8.20
N HIS A 134 19.21 3.09 -8.91
CA HIS A 134 18.84 3.21 -10.33
C HIS A 134 19.63 2.25 -11.24
N LYS A 135 20.83 1.89 -10.84
CA LYS A 135 21.68 0.94 -11.59
C LYS A 135 21.09 -0.46 -11.70
N LYS A 136 20.22 -0.89 -10.76
CA LYS A 136 19.74 -2.28 -10.63
C LYS A 136 18.23 -2.42 -10.46
N HIS A 137 17.50 -1.32 -10.30
CA HIS A 137 16.07 -1.37 -9.95
C HIS A 137 15.24 -0.41 -10.81
N ALA A 138 14.02 -0.83 -11.11
CA ALA A 138 13.06 0.01 -11.82
C ALA A 138 12.65 1.24 -10.99
N PRO A 139 12.29 2.39 -11.64
CA PRO A 139 11.84 3.60 -10.99
C PRO A 139 10.73 3.38 -9.93
N SER A 140 9.75 2.54 -10.24
CA SER A 140 8.67 2.18 -9.31
C SER A 140 9.15 1.54 -8.00
N THR A 141 10.19 0.67 -8.08
CA THR A 141 10.80 0.06 -6.89
C THR A 141 11.53 1.10 -6.04
N ILE A 142 12.24 2.03 -6.68
CA ILE A 142 12.93 3.13 -6.00
C ILE A 142 11.89 4.02 -5.31
N ASN A 143 10.82 4.39 -6.00
CA ASN A 143 9.75 5.24 -5.47
C ASN A 143 9.02 4.62 -4.27
N ILE A 144 8.79 3.30 -4.29
CA ILE A 144 8.26 2.57 -3.13
C ILE A 144 9.18 2.72 -1.92
N ASN A 145 10.50 2.52 -2.10
CA ASN A 145 11.47 2.67 -1.03
C ASN A 145 11.52 4.11 -0.52
N LEU A 146 11.61 5.09 -1.42
CA LEU A 146 11.63 6.52 -1.05
C LEU A 146 10.38 6.93 -0.27
N SER A 147 9.19 6.44 -0.64
CA SER A 147 7.94 6.73 0.06
C SER A 147 7.95 6.18 1.49
N LYS A 148 8.50 4.99 1.72
CA LYS A 148 8.62 4.39 3.06
C LYS A 148 9.68 5.07 3.90
N ILE A 149 10.84 5.37 3.32
CA ILE A 149 11.93 6.10 3.98
C ILE A 149 11.46 7.52 4.36
N ARG A 150 10.71 8.19 3.48
CA ARG A 150 10.10 9.50 3.77
C ARG A 150 9.16 9.45 4.97
N ALA A 151 8.27 8.44 5.03
CA ALA A 151 7.35 8.27 6.15
C ALA A 151 8.10 8.06 7.47
N PHE A 152 9.12 7.21 7.47
CA PHE A 152 10.01 6.99 8.60
C PHE A 152 10.76 8.27 9.00
N HIS A 153 11.39 8.96 8.05
CA HIS A 153 12.12 10.21 8.33
C HIS A 153 11.20 11.30 8.90
N ASN A 154 9.99 11.45 8.37
CA ASN A 154 9.01 12.40 8.91
C ASN A 154 8.58 12.05 10.34
N TRP A 155 8.54 10.76 10.68
CA TRP A 155 8.33 10.32 12.06
C TRP A 155 9.54 10.69 12.94
N CYS A 156 10.77 10.48 12.46
CA CYS A 156 11.99 10.88 13.18
C CYS A 156 12.04 12.39 13.45
N VAL A 157 11.56 13.23 12.51
CA VAL A 157 11.45 14.68 12.74
C VAL A 157 10.44 14.98 13.86
N ARG A 158 9.33 14.26 13.93
CA ARG A 158 8.34 14.44 15.03
C ARG A 158 8.85 13.97 16.40
N ARG A 159 9.85 13.09 16.41
CA ARG A 159 10.52 12.58 17.61
C ARG A 159 11.79 13.35 17.98
N ASP A 160 12.08 14.45 17.24
CA ASP A 160 13.30 15.26 17.39
C ASP A 160 14.62 14.49 17.13
N TYR A 161 14.55 13.34 16.42
CA TYR A 161 15.73 12.59 15.98
C TYR A 161 16.37 13.21 14.73
N ALA A 162 15.64 14.05 14.01
CA ALA A 162 16.11 14.84 12.88
C ALA A 162 15.58 16.29 12.95
N LYS A 163 16.38 17.26 12.49
CA LYS A 163 16.06 18.70 12.67
C LYS A 163 14.90 19.17 11.81
N LYS A 164 14.87 18.73 10.56
CA LYS A 164 13.89 19.19 9.56
C LYS A 164 13.53 18.07 8.59
N LYS A 165 12.36 18.23 7.96
CA LYS A 165 11.95 17.35 6.87
C LYS A 165 12.92 17.49 5.68
N ILE A 166 13.24 16.34 5.07
CA ILE A 166 13.99 16.29 3.81
C ILE A 166 12.99 16.17 2.67
N GLU A 167 13.29 16.78 1.56
CA GLU A 167 12.55 16.59 0.33
C GLU A 167 12.88 15.24 -0.30
N PHE A 168 11.83 14.48 -0.69
CA PHE A 168 11.94 13.19 -1.37
C PHE A 168 11.34 13.29 -2.76
N VAL A 169 12.11 13.81 -3.70
CA VAL A 169 11.72 13.87 -5.11
C VAL A 169 11.72 12.46 -5.69
N LEU A 170 10.56 12.01 -6.19
CA LEU A 170 10.39 10.71 -6.81
C LEU A 170 11.07 10.65 -8.19
N VAL A 171 11.46 9.46 -8.61
CA VAL A 171 11.96 9.20 -9.96
C VAL A 171 10.78 9.18 -10.93
N LYS A 172 10.92 9.82 -12.09
CA LYS A 172 9.89 9.79 -13.13
C LYS A 172 9.66 8.34 -13.60
N GLU A 173 8.40 7.95 -13.66
CA GLU A 173 7.99 6.64 -14.17
C GLU A 173 7.33 6.82 -15.55
N ASP A 174 7.71 5.95 -16.48
CA ASP A 174 7.03 5.91 -17.77
C ASP A 174 5.64 5.31 -17.62
N VAL A 175 4.68 5.91 -18.28
CA VAL A 175 3.31 5.39 -18.34
C VAL A 175 3.32 4.15 -19.23
N LYS A 176 3.21 2.98 -18.62
CA LYS A 176 3.12 1.72 -19.36
C LYS A 176 1.70 1.55 -19.92
N PRO A 177 1.59 1.07 -21.17
CA PRO A 177 0.28 0.70 -21.72
C PRO A 177 -0.34 -0.40 -20.88
N ILE A 178 -1.67 -0.47 -20.91
CA ILE A 178 -2.42 -1.49 -20.17
C ILE A 178 -2.12 -2.85 -20.78
N ALA A 179 -1.74 -3.78 -19.93
CA ALA A 179 -1.39 -5.13 -20.34
C ALA A 179 -2.60 -6.06 -20.19
N TYR A 180 -3.56 -5.97 -21.12
CA TYR A 180 -4.65 -6.96 -21.24
C TYR A 180 -4.28 -8.06 -22.24
N LEU A 181 -5.06 -9.11 -22.31
CA LEU A 181 -4.98 -10.20 -23.30
C LEU A 181 -6.02 -9.96 -24.38
N THR A 182 -5.63 -10.17 -25.64
CA THR A 182 -6.60 -10.26 -26.74
C THR A 182 -7.42 -11.54 -26.64
N GLU A 183 -8.53 -11.63 -27.36
CA GLU A 183 -9.36 -12.84 -27.38
C GLU A 183 -8.61 -14.06 -27.90
N ASP A 184 -7.80 -13.88 -28.94
CA ASP A 184 -6.98 -14.96 -29.50
C ASP A 184 -5.91 -15.42 -28.52
N GLN A 185 -5.21 -14.49 -27.85
CA GLN A 185 -4.23 -14.83 -26.80
C GLN A 185 -4.86 -15.62 -25.66
N PHE A 186 -6.09 -15.27 -25.27
CA PHE A 186 -6.77 -16.01 -24.23
C PHE A 186 -7.21 -17.40 -24.74
N ARG A 187 -7.67 -17.51 -25.99
CA ARG A 187 -8.01 -18.79 -26.62
C ARG A 187 -6.80 -19.73 -26.69
N ASP A 188 -5.63 -19.23 -27.07
CA ASP A 188 -4.38 -20.00 -27.10
C ASP A 188 -4.03 -20.53 -25.70
N ILE A 189 -4.18 -19.71 -24.66
CA ILE A 189 -3.98 -20.13 -23.27
C ILE A 189 -4.96 -21.24 -22.87
N MET A 190 -6.22 -21.13 -23.28
CA MET A 190 -7.25 -22.14 -22.96
C MET A 190 -7.03 -23.46 -23.68
N ASN A 191 -6.43 -23.45 -24.86
CA ASN A 191 -6.11 -24.65 -25.66
C ASN A 191 -4.73 -25.26 -25.31
N CYS A 192 -4.02 -24.70 -24.33
CA CYS A 192 -2.69 -25.13 -23.97
C CYS A 192 -2.70 -26.45 -23.18
N ASP A 193 -2.04 -27.49 -23.70
CA ASP A 193 -2.02 -28.84 -23.11
C ASP A 193 -1.02 -29.00 -21.95
N VAL A 194 -0.07 -28.09 -21.80
CA VAL A 194 0.95 -28.19 -20.72
C VAL A 194 0.41 -27.86 -19.35
N ILE A 195 -0.86 -27.46 -19.23
CA ILE A 195 -1.52 -27.04 -17.99
C ILE A 195 -2.71 -27.94 -17.70
N ASP A 196 -2.79 -28.41 -16.44
CA ASP A 196 -3.94 -29.13 -15.92
C ASP A 196 -5.25 -28.38 -16.20
N VAL A 197 -6.27 -29.13 -16.60
CA VAL A 197 -7.63 -28.64 -16.93
C VAL A 197 -8.21 -27.78 -15.81
N HIS A 198 -7.96 -28.12 -14.56
CA HIS A 198 -8.39 -27.33 -13.40
C HIS A 198 -7.88 -25.87 -13.46
N PHE A 199 -6.61 -25.67 -13.81
CA PHE A 199 -6.07 -24.32 -13.90
C PHE A 199 -6.62 -23.57 -15.12
N ARG A 200 -6.87 -24.25 -16.24
CA ARG A 200 -7.52 -23.64 -17.41
C ARG A 200 -8.94 -23.16 -17.06
N LYS A 201 -9.76 -24.00 -16.40
CA LYS A 201 -11.07 -23.61 -15.87
C LYS A 201 -10.96 -22.39 -14.93
N ALA A 202 -9.99 -22.40 -14.00
CA ALA A 202 -9.77 -21.26 -13.10
C ALA A 202 -9.39 -19.98 -13.85
N PHE A 203 -8.60 -20.06 -14.94
CA PHE A 203 -8.29 -18.89 -15.77
C PHE A 203 -9.54 -18.34 -16.44
N LEU A 204 -10.43 -19.21 -16.93
CA LEU A 204 -11.73 -18.80 -17.46
C LEU A 204 -12.56 -18.06 -16.40
N PHE A 205 -12.60 -18.56 -15.17
CA PHE A 205 -13.29 -17.87 -14.07
C PHE A 205 -12.72 -16.46 -13.84
N TYR A 206 -11.39 -16.29 -13.76
CA TYR A 206 -10.78 -14.97 -13.59
C TYR A 206 -11.04 -14.04 -14.79
N TYR A 207 -11.08 -14.56 -16.01
CA TYR A 207 -11.38 -13.82 -17.22
C TYR A 207 -12.83 -13.32 -17.25
N MET A 208 -13.77 -14.11 -16.72
CA MET A 208 -15.20 -13.79 -16.66
C MET A 208 -15.60 -12.94 -15.46
N SER A 209 -14.91 -13.06 -14.33
CA SER A 209 -15.28 -12.42 -13.05
C SER A 209 -14.50 -11.16 -12.73
N GLY A 210 -13.30 -10.98 -13.30
CA GLY A 210 -12.39 -9.91 -12.91
C GLY A 210 -11.87 -10.00 -11.46
N CYS A 211 -12.03 -11.13 -10.79
CA CYS A 211 -11.58 -11.32 -9.42
C CYS A 211 -10.06 -11.17 -9.26
N ARG A 212 -9.61 -10.65 -8.09
CA ARG A 212 -8.21 -10.74 -7.70
C ARG A 212 -7.85 -12.18 -7.35
N LYS A 213 -6.59 -12.54 -7.52
CA LYS A 213 -6.09 -13.92 -7.36
C LYS A 213 -6.55 -14.64 -6.10
N ALA A 214 -6.63 -13.97 -4.96
CA ALA A 214 -7.01 -14.57 -3.67
C ALA A 214 -8.52 -14.48 -3.38
N GLU A 215 -9.26 -13.62 -4.08
CA GLU A 215 -10.68 -13.36 -3.77
C GLU A 215 -11.56 -14.61 -3.84
N PRO A 216 -11.46 -15.49 -4.86
CA PRO A 216 -12.33 -16.66 -4.93
C PRO A 216 -12.21 -17.61 -3.72
N PHE A 217 -11.03 -17.66 -3.10
CA PHE A 217 -10.76 -18.55 -1.96
C PHE A 217 -11.25 -17.98 -0.63
N ASN A 218 -11.29 -16.65 -0.51
CA ASN A 218 -11.66 -15.95 0.72
C ASN A 218 -13.12 -15.45 0.71
N ALA A 219 -13.78 -15.49 -0.45
CA ALA A 219 -15.14 -15.00 -0.61
C ALA A 219 -16.16 -16.03 -0.14
N THR A 220 -17.35 -15.57 0.26
CA THR A 220 -18.50 -16.40 0.60
C THR A 220 -19.32 -16.66 -0.64
N LEU A 221 -19.66 -17.93 -0.89
CA LEU A 221 -20.56 -18.34 -1.96
C LEU A 221 -21.98 -18.51 -1.40
N SER A 222 -22.95 -17.80 -1.96
CA SER A 222 -24.36 -17.89 -1.59
C SER A 222 -25.24 -17.87 -2.84
N GLY A 223 -25.88 -18.99 -3.14
CA GLY A 223 -26.67 -19.12 -4.37
C GLY A 223 -25.81 -18.89 -5.61
N ASN A 224 -26.15 -17.89 -6.41
CA ASN A 224 -25.41 -17.48 -7.60
C ASN A 224 -24.56 -16.22 -7.37
N TRP A 225 -24.17 -15.95 -6.11
CA TRP A 225 -23.41 -14.79 -5.74
C TRP A 225 -22.12 -15.17 -5.02
N LEU A 226 -21.04 -14.53 -5.39
CA LEU A 226 -19.76 -14.59 -4.70
C LEU A 226 -19.51 -13.26 -4.00
N THR A 227 -19.72 -13.23 -2.68
CA THR A 227 -19.56 -12.05 -1.84
C THR A 227 -18.13 -11.93 -1.36
N ILE A 228 -17.48 -10.84 -1.75
CA ILE A 228 -16.09 -10.51 -1.40
C ILE A 228 -16.12 -9.45 -0.30
N ASP A 229 -15.77 -9.85 0.91
CA ASP A 229 -15.77 -8.99 2.09
C ASP A 229 -14.61 -7.98 2.07
N SER A 230 -14.88 -6.77 2.56
CA SER A 230 -13.90 -5.68 2.66
C SER A 230 -12.73 -6.00 3.57
N SER A 231 -12.95 -6.80 4.62
CA SER A 231 -11.90 -7.22 5.56
C SER A 231 -10.84 -8.10 4.89
N THR A 232 -11.26 -8.92 3.93
CA THR A 232 -10.40 -9.81 3.15
C THR A 232 -9.89 -9.15 1.86
N SER A 233 -10.56 -8.08 1.41
CA SER A 233 -10.21 -7.37 0.19
C SER A 233 -9.18 -6.27 0.45
N LYS A 234 -8.31 -6.04 -0.53
CA LYS A 234 -7.26 -5.01 -0.46
C LYS A 234 -7.82 -3.59 -0.58
N GLY A 235 -9.02 -3.45 -1.13
CA GLY A 235 -9.68 -2.18 -1.43
C GLY A 235 -10.66 -1.68 -0.37
N HIS A 236 -10.92 -2.44 0.70
CA HIS A 236 -11.87 -2.12 1.76
C HIS A 236 -13.33 -1.90 1.30
N ASN A 237 -13.71 -2.36 0.12
CA ASN A 237 -15.08 -2.31 -0.37
C ASN A 237 -15.63 -3.72 -0.47
N ASN A 238 -16.83 -3.92 0.08
CA ASN A 238 -17.64 -5.12 -0.17
C ASN A 238 -18.09 -5.08 -1.62
N ARG A 239 -18.11 -6.24 -2.26
CA ARG A 239 -18.74 -6.37 -3.58
C ARG A 239 -19.24 -7.78 -3.81
N ASP A 240 -20.28 -7.88 -4.60
CA ASP A 240 -20.84 -9.14 -5.05
C ASP A 240 -20.51 -9.36 -6.53
N VAL A 241 -20.17 -10.59 -6.85
CA VAL A 241 -19.97 -11.03 -8.22
C VAL A 241 -21.08 -12.02 -8.57
N GLN A 242 -21.93 -11.66 -9.53
CA GLN A 242 -22.96 -12.55 -10.05
C GLN A 242 -22.30 -13.66 -10.86
N LEU A 243 -22.63 -14.89 -10.55
CA LEU A 243 -22.06 -16.07 -11.17
C LEU A 243 -23.03 -16.65 -12.20
N THR A 244 -22.51 -16.92 -13.39
CA THR A 244 -23.18 -17.83 -14.32
C THR A 244 -23.07 -19.29 -13.82
N PRO A 245 -23.88 -20.23 -14.29
CA PRO A 245 -23.79 -21.64 -13.88
C PRO A 245 -22.37 -22.21 -14.01
N ILE A 246 -21.68 -21.93 -15.11
CA ILE A 246 -20.31 -22.39 -15.35
C ILE A 246 -19.31 -21.72 -14.39
N MET A 247 -19.45 -20.45 -14.06
CA MET A 247 -18.61 -19.77 -13.08
C MET A 247 -18.78 -20.35 -11.67
N LYS A 248 -20.03 -20.68 -11.32
CA LYS A 248 -20.35 -21.30 -10.05
C LYS A 248 -19.68 -22.67 -9.90
N GLU A 249 -19.86 -23.55 -10.88
CA GLU A 249 -19.18 -24.86 -10.91
C GLU A 249 -17.67 -24.71 -10.74
N ILE A 250 -17.04 -23.82 -11.50
CA ILE A 250 -15.60 -23.62 -11.46
C ILE A 250 -15.13 -23.12 -10.07
N VAL A 251 -15.82 -22.13 -9.48
CA VAL A 251 -15.41 -21.59 -8.20
C VAL A 251 -15.62 -22.58 -7.05
N GLU A 252 -16.66 -23.42 -7.12
CA GLU A 252 -16.88 -24.53 -6.18
C GLU A 252 -15.74 -25.54 -6.28
N GLU A 253 -15.37 -25.98 -7.50
CA GLU A 253 -14.22 -26.86 -7.72
C GLU A 253 -12.91 -26.25 -7.18
N MET A 254 -12.69 -24.95 -7.43
CA MET A 254 -11.51 -24.23 -6.92
C MET A 254 -11.46 -24.22 -5.40
N LYS A 255 -12.59 -23.94 -4.73
CA LYS A 255 -12.69 -23.89 -3.24
C LYS A 255 -12.50 -25.28 -2.63
N ASN A 256 -13.14 -26.30 -3.20
CA ASN A 256 -13.02 -27.68 -2.72
C ASN A 256 -11.58 -28.18 -2.83
N ARG A 257 -10.91 -27.95 -3.97
CA ARG A 257 -9.50 -28.31 -4.15
C ARG A 257 -8.59 -27.52 -3.21
N TYR A 258 -8.88 -26.24 -2.98
CA TYR A 258 -8.13 -25.41 -2.04
C TYR A 258 -8.24 -25.95 -0.61
N GLN A 259 -9.45 -26.27 -0.14
CA GLN A 259 -9.66 -26.82 1.19
C GLN A 259 -8.98 -28.19 1.34
N LYS A 260 -9.14 -29.08 0.36
CA LYS A 260 -8.46 -30.38 0.34
C LYS A 260 -6.93 -30.26 0.45
N MET A 261 -6.32 -29.28 -0.24
CA MET A 261 -4.87 -29.06 -0.15
C MET A 261 -4.42 -28.60 1.23
N ILE A 262 -5.29 -27.93 1.98
CA ILE A 262 -5.02 -27.52 3.37
C ILE A 262 -5.19 -28.72 4.30
N ASP A 263 -6.32 -29.42 4.21
CA ASP A 263 -6.72 -30.46 5.18
C ASP A 263 -5.88 -31.74 5.01
N ASP A 264 -5.79 -32.26 3.78
CA ASP A 264 -5.12 -33.55 3.51
C ASP A 264 -3.59 -33.41 3.38
N PHE A 265 -3.09 -32.26 2.89
CA PHE A 265 -1.68 -32.07 2.56
C PHE A 265 -0.98 -30.99 3.38
N ASN A 266 -1.66 -30.38 4.35
CA ASN A 266 -1.14 -29.31 5.23
C ASN A 266 -0.41 -28.19 4.46
N GLN A 267 -0.90 -27.87 3.25
CA GLN A 267 -0.28 -26.83 2.44
C GLN A 267 -0.68 -25.43 2.94
N LYS A 268 0.28 -24.54 2.98
CA LYS A 268 0.01 -23.14 3.37
C LYS A 268 -0.88 -22.46 2.32
N PRO A 269 -1.98 -21.79 2.71
CA PRO A 269 -2.92 -21.08 1.82
C PRO A 269 -2.23 -20.24 0.74
N ARG A 270 -1.21 -19.50 1.14
CA ARG A 270 -0.44 -18.65 0.23
C ARG A 270 0.26 -19.43 -0.89
N HIS A 271 0.72 -20.66 -0.62
CA HIS A 271 1.42 -21.46 -1.63
C HIS A 271 0.43 -21.98 -2.68
N ILE A 272 -0.74 -22.45 -2.23
CA ILE A 272 -1.81 -22.93 -3.11
C ILE A 272 -2.25 -21.79 -4.04
N ILE A 273 -2.60 -20.64 -3.49
CA ILE A 273 -3.04 -19.47 -4.26
C ILE A 273 -1.95 -18.98 -5.24
N ASN A 274 -0.67 -19.02 -4.83
CA ASN A 274 0.42 -18.60 -5.70
C ASN A 274 0.65 -19.55 -6.87
N ARG A 275 0.27 -20.83 -6.75
CA ARG A 275 0.37 -21.82 -7.83
C ARG A 275 -0.43 -21.39 -9.06
N TYR A 276 -1.64 -20.85 -8.90
CA TYR A 276 -2.45 -20.34 -10.02
C TYR A 276 -1.69 -19.30 -10.87
N GLY A 277 -0.97 -18.40 -10.21
CA GLY A 277 -0.14 -17.41 -10.93
C GLY A 277 1.09 -18.02 -11.61
N LYS A 278 1.66 -19.11 -11.07
CA LYS A 278 2.78 -19.83 -11.68
C LYS A 278 2.32 -20.62 -12.91
N GLU A 279 1.20 -21.34 -12.79
CA GLU A 279 0.61 -22.11 -13.89
C GLU A 279 0.16 -21.18 -15.03
N PHE A 280 -0.45 -20.01 -14.71
CA PHE A 280 -0.77 -19.03 -15.73
C PHE A 280 0.45 -18.52 -16.50
N LYS A 281 1.55 -18.23 -15.80
CA LYS A 281 2.81 -17.84 -16.46
C LYS A 281 3.40 -18.97 -17.31
N LYS A 282 3.23 -20.23 -16.89
CA LYS A 282 3.65 -21.41 -17.63
C LYS A 282 2.85 -21.53 -18.93
N ALA A 283 1.51 -21.39 -18.85
CA ALA A 283 0.63 -21.37 -20.01
C ALA A 283 0.97 -20.25 -20.99
N CYS A 284 1.16 -19.01 -20.51
CA CYS A 284 1.57 -17.91 -21.37
C CYS A 284 2.87 -18.17 -22.12
N ARG A 285 3.85 -18.76 -21.45
CA ARG A 285 5.17 -19.07 -22.06
C ARG A 285 5.06 -20.13 -23.14
N SER A 286 4.24 -21.19 -22.95
CA SER A 286 4.08 -22.27 -23.92
C SER A 286 3.45 -21.81 -25.22
N VAL A 287 2.61 -20.77 -25.17
CA VAL A 287 1.98 -20.16 -26.35
C VAL A 287 2.68 -18.85 -26.79
N GLY A 288 3.91 -18.60 -26.36
CA GLY A 288 4.73 -17.47 -26.81
C GLY A 288 4.35 -16.10 -26.22
N ILE A 289 3.40 -16.03 -25.27
CA ILE A 289 2.92 -14.78 -24.67
C ILE A 289 3.89 -14.35 -23.56
N LYS A 290 4.52 -13.17 -23.72
CA LYS A 290 5.50 -12.63 -22.78
C LYS A 290 4.89 -11.53 -21.88
N GLY A 291 5.42 -11.37 -20.67
CA GLY A 291 5.14 -10.24 -19.78
C GLY A 291 3.74 -10.25 -19.13
N LYS A 292 2.92 -11.28 -19.33
CA LYS A 292 1.60 -11.39 -18.73
C LYS A 292 1.62 -12.16 -17.39
N THR A 293 0.70 -11.80 -16.53
CA THR A 293 0.49 -12.41 -15.21
C THR A 293 -1.01 -12.68 -15.01
N LEU A 294 -1.37 -13.51 -14.04
CA LEU A 294 -2.78 -13.79 -13.74
C LEU A 294 -3.61 -12.51 -13.49
N HIS A 295 -2.99 -11.44 -12.98
CA HIS A 295 -3.67 -10.16 -12.77
C HIS A 295 -4.15 -9.51 -14.09
N ASN A 296 -3.49 -9.83 -15.20
CA ASN A 296 -3.91 -9.30 -16.51
C ASN A 296 -5.23 -9.88 -17.00
N LEU A 297 -5.71 -11.00 -16.46
CA LEU A 297 -7.09 -11.47 -16.70
C LEU A 297 -8.12 -10.48 -16.13
N ARG A 298 -7.83 -9.88 -14.98
CA ARG A 298 -8.66 -8.82 -14.40
C ARG A 298 -8.56 -7.52 -15.20
N ASP A 299 -7.36 -7.15 -15.67
CA ASP A 299 -7.21 -6.00 -16.58
C ASP A 299 -8.00 -6.25 -17.90
N THR A 300 -7.98 -7.49 -18.42
CA THR A 300 -8.75 -7.90 -19.58
C THR A 300 -10.26 -7.79 -19.34
N TYR A 301 -10.75 -8.29 -18.20
CA TYR A 301 -12.15 -8.11 -17.80
C TYR A 301 -12.54 -6.64 -17.80
N ALA A 302 -11.76 -5.78 -17.13
CA ALA A 302 -12.05 -4.36 -17.03
C ALA A 302 -12.07 -3.65 -18.41
N VAL A 303 -11.11 -3.99 -19.29
CA VAL A 303 -11.08 -3.45 -20.66
C VAL A 303 -12.31 -3.88 -21.47
N ARG A 304 -12.69 -5.16 -21.39
CA ARG A 304 -13.89 -5.69 -22.07
C ARG A 304 -15.17 -5.03 -21.55
N ARG A 305 -15.29 -4.88 -20.23
CA ARG A 305 -16.45 -4.20 -19.62
C ARG A 305 -16.51 -2.73 -20.03
N TRP A 306 -15.38 -2.02 -19.98
CA TRP A 306 -15.28 -0.65 -20.49
C TRP A 306 -15.68 -0.57 -21.98
N ALA A 307 -15.19 -1.48 -22.81
CA ALA A 307 -15.50 -1.51 -24.25
C ALA A 307 -17.01 -1.63 -24.52
N ILE A 308 -17.73 -2.37 -23.68
CA ILE A 308 -19.17 -2.60 -23.83
C ILE A 308 -20.01 -1.49 -23.22
N THR A 309 -19.68 -1.07 -21.98
CA THR A 309 -20.57 -0.20 -21.16
C THR A 309 -20.31 1.28 -21.35
N GLY A 310 -19.04 1.68 -21.58
CA GLY A 310 -18.63 3.09 -21.57
C GLY A 310 -18.65 3.74 -20.19
N ASP A 311 -19.09 3.03 -19.16
CA ASP A 311 -19.20 3.54 -17.81
C ASP A 311 -18.02 3.09 -16.96
N ILE A 312 -17.07 4.00 -16.75
CA ILE A 312 -15.86 3.73 -15.99
C ILE A 312 -16.13 3.56 -14.50
N LYS A 313 -17.21 4.17 -13.99
CA LYS A 313 -17.63 4.02 -12.60
C LYS A 313 -18.21 2.63 -12.38
N MET A 314 -19.11 2.19 -13.23
CA MET A 314 -19.66 0.83 -13.21
C MET A 314 -18.54 -0.21 -13.23
N VAL A 315 -17.56 -0.07 -14.13
CA VAL A 315 -16.37 -0.96 -14.18
C VAL A 315 -15.57 -0.91 -12.89
N SER A 316 -15.38 0.28 -12.31
CA SER A 316 -14.68 0.46 -11.03
C SER A 316 -15.35 -0.30 -9.87
N ASP A 317 -16.67 -0.22 -9.81
CA ASP A 317 -17.48 -0.89 -8.79
C ASP A 317 -17.46 -2.42 -8.99
N GLU A 318 -17.66 -2.89 -10.22
CA GLU A 318 -17.60 -4.32 -10.57
C GLU A 318 -16.26 -4.97 -10.18
N ILE A 319 -15.13 -4.29 -10.43
CA ILE A 319 -13.82 -4.82 -10.07
C ILE A 319 -13.38 -4.45 -8.64
N GLY A 320 -14.14 -3.62 -7.92
CA GLY A 320 -13.89 -3.23 -6.54
C GLY A 320 -12.58 -2.42 -6.38
N HIS A 321 -12.44 -1.34 -7.16
CA HIS A 321 -11.40 -0.34 -6.93
C HIS A 321 -11.87 0.65 -5.86
N SER A 322 -10.98 1.07 -4.97
CA SER A 322 -11.27 2.07 -3.94
C SER A 322 -11.37 3.49 -4.48
N SER A 323 -10.98 3.72 -5.73
CA SER A 323 -11.06 5.00 -6.42
C SER A 323 -11.23 4.76 -7.92
N VAL A 324 -12.14 5.51 -8.54
CA VAL A 324 -12.37 5.50 -9.99
C VAL A 324 -11.10 5.85 -10.77
N VAL A 325 -10.24 6.72 -10.22
CA VAL A 325 -8.94 7.09 -10.81
C VAL A 325 -8.07 5.88 -11.17
N MET A 326 -8.15 4.80 -10.37
CA MET A 326 -7.42 3.55 -10.69
C MET A 326 -7.99 2.84 -11.93
N THR A 327 -9.22 3.13 -12.30
CA THR A 327 -9.96 2.51 -13.41
C THR A 327 -9.86 3.36 -14.68
N GLU A 328 -9.66 4.68 -14.56
CA GLU A 328 -9.55 5.62 -15.68
C GLU A 328 -8.49 5.22 -16.72
N LYS A 329 -7.48 4.47 -16.30
CA LYS A 329 -6.49 3.93 -17.23
C LYS A 329 -7.16 3.14 -18.37
N TYR A 330 -8.25 2.39 -18.11
CA TYR A 330 -8.93 1.56 -19.11
C TYR A 330 -9.68 2.41 -20.14
N ALA A 331 -10.14 3.60 -19.76
CA ALA A 331 -10.76 4.55 -20.67
C ALA A 331 -9.82 5.09 -21.76
N LYS A 332 -8.51 4.92 -21.57
CA LYS A 332 -7.49 5.28 -22.58
C LYS A 332 -7.38 4.26 -23.73
N CYS A 333 -8.03 3.10 -23.62
CA CYS A 333 -8.07 2.12 -24.70
C CYS A 333 -8.99 2.61 -25.82
N LYS A 334 -8.46 2.61 -27.05
CA LYS A 334 -9.21 3.05 -28.24
C LYS A 334 -10.23 1.99 -28.66
N LEU A 335 -11.49 2.35 -28.75
CA LEU A 335 -12.58 1.43 -29.11
C LEU A 335 -12.36 0.69 -30.46
N PRO A 336 -11.91 1.34 -31.55
CA PRO A 336 -11.63 0.60 -32.79
C PRO A 336 -10.60 -0.52 -32.61
N ARG A 337 -9.56 -0.27 -31.85
CA ARG A 337 -8.55 -1.31 -31.46
C ARG A 337 -9.18 -2.46 -30.70
N LEU A 338 -10.12 -2.15 -29.78
CA LEU A 338 -10.79 -3.17 -28.98
C LEU A 338 -11.76 -4.04 -29.80
N GLN A 339 -12.29 -3.56 -30.94
CA GLN A 339 -13.05 -4.37 -31.86
C GLN A 339 -12.20 -5.46 -32.54
N ASP A 340 -10.91 -5.16 -32.79
CA ASP A 340 -9.97 -6.12 -33.37
C ASP A 340 -9.48 -7.10 -32.31
N ASP A 341 -9.17 -6.57 -31.10
CA ASP A 341 -8.65 -7.37 -29.99
C ASP A 341 -9.73 -8.30 -29.37
N PHE A 342 -11.03 -7.99 -29.55
CA PHE A 342 -12.18 -8.76 -29.04
C PHE A 342 -13.25 -8.94 -30.11
N PRO A 343 -13.02 -9.80 -31.11
CA PRO A 343 -13.98 -10.03 -32.21
C PRO A 343 -15.39 -10.42 -31.75
N SER A 344 -15.50 -11.20 -30.64
CA SER A 344 -16.80 -11.59 -30.07
C SER A 344 -17.62 -10.42 -29.50
N LEU A 345 -16.98 -9.26 -29.27
CA LEU A 345 -17.64 -8.05 -28.75
C LEU A 345 -17.80 -6.95 -29.81
N ARG A 346 -17.38 -7.21 -31.05
CA ARG A 346 -17.31 -6.21 -32.12
C ARG A 346 -18.63 -5.45 -32.31
N GLU A 347 -19.75 -6.14 -32.44
CA GLU A 347 -21.07 -5.53 -32.63
C GLU A 347 -21.45 -4.63 -31.44
N ARG A 348 -21.24 -5.11 -30.19
CA ARG A 348 -21.57 -4.36 -29.00
C ARG A 348 -20.69 -3.10 -28.86
N ILE A 349 -19.45 -3.16 -29.29
CA ILE A 349 -18.53 -2.01 -29.31
C ILE A 349 -18.95 -1.05 -30.45
N ALA A 350 -19.34 -1.57 -31.59
CA ALA A 350 -19.81 -0.76 -32.74
C ALA A 350 -21.00 0.12 -32.35
N LEU A 351 -21.97 -0.41 -31.62
CA LEU A 351 -23.12 0.36 -31.11
C LEU A 351 -22.74 1.60 -30.30
N ARG A 352 -21.59 1.59 -29.64
CA ARG A 352 -21.06 2.75 -28.92
C ARG A 352 -20.34 3.76 -29.79
N LEU A 353 -19.91 3.37 -30.97
CA LEU A 353 -19.24 4.26 -31.92
C LEU A 353 -20.24 5.03 -32.79
N ILE A 354 -21.49 4.57 -32.84
CA ILE A 354 -22.56 5.26 -33.50
C ILE A 354 -23.01 6.42 -32.61
N PRO A 355 -22.84 7.69 -33.03
CA PRO A 355 -23.39 8.80 -32.27
C PRO A 355 -24.91 8.60 -32.16
N PRO A 356 -25.52 8.95 -30.99
CA PRO A 356 -26.97 8.95 -30.91
C PRO A 356 -27.49 9.85 -32.03
N THR A 357 -28.26 9.27 -32.97
CA THR A 357 -28.96 10.05 -34.00
C THR A 357 -29.92 10.99 -33.29
N GLU A 358 -30.06 12.23 -33.74
CA GLU A 358 -31.00 13.20 -33.17
C GLU A 358 -32.42 12.61 -33.04
N ASP A 359 -32.79 11.71 -33.92
CA ASP A 359 -34.07 10.99 -33.88
C ASP A 359 -34.26 10.07 -32.67
N SER A 360 -33.17 9.53 -32.09
CA SER A 360 -33.27 8.69 -30.88
C SER A 360 -33.56 9.48 -29.60
N TYR A 361 -33.28 10.77 -29.59
CA TYR A 361 -33.65 11.67 -28.47
C TYR A 361 -35.14 12.03 -28.52
N PHE A 362 -35.72 12.16 -29.73
CA PHE A 362 -37.12 12.54 -29.87
C PHE A 362 -38.10 11.37 -29.69
N THR A 363 -37.73 10.14 -30.03
CA THR A 363 -38.57 8.95 -29.82
C THR A 363 -38.77 8.61 -28.34
N ASN A 364 -37.86 9.00 -27.46
CA ASN A 364 -38.02 8.80 -26.00
C ASN A 364 -38.77 9.94 -25.29
N LEU A 365 -39.01 11.05 -25.98
CA LEU A 365 -39.75 12.22 -25.46
C LEU A 365 -41.23 12.25 -25.86
N LEU A 366 -41.64 11.43 -26.80
CA LEU A 366 -43.03 11.31 -27.26
C LEU A 366 -43.50 9.85 -27.10
N PRO A 367 -43.90 9.40 -25.92
CA PRO A 367 -44.64 8.16 -25.78
C PRO A 367 -46.04 8.43 -26.35
N ASN A 368 -46.34 7.87 -27.52
CA ASN A 368 -47.65 7.80 -28.15
C ASN A 368 -48.21 9.14 -28.69
N VAL A 369 -47.86 9.48 -29.97
CA VAL A 369 -48.85 10.08 -30.88
C VAL A 369 -49.07 9.10 -32.01
#